data_876aa3136f55df90a2639cf4669d3572
#
_entry.id   876aa3136f55df90a2639cf4669d3572
#
_cell.length_a   1.000
_cell.length_b   1.000
_cell.length_c   1.000
_cell.angle_alpha   90.00
_cell.angle_beta   90.00
_cell.angle_gamma   90.00
#
_symmetry.space_group_name_H-M   'P 1'
#
loop_
_entity.id
_entity.type
_entity.pdbx_description
1 polymer ?
#
loop_
_entity_poly.entity_id
_entity_poly.type
_entity_poly.pdbx_seq_one_letter_code
_entity_poly.pdbx_strand_id
1 'polypeptide(L)'
;MASSEQKPLPVPSLEKAPEKYDDEAEEPTGLANIAETLEKLREEPLVREQNLKQMRDWIAKHPHIRRCRTDARFLLRFLRAKKHSFMVASQTLERYLAARMIHPGWFQRLDIRDPELSHLADIGFIYPLLERTADGCKVTMTDWGLLDPKQYTIEHSNRMHILLAEAYSDDPLVQCAGVILIFDLKHVTLAHQSIVSLSVLKQVAKFINNGLPLRCQGVYAVNVPAGAMWIVNGLVSFLHEKIRSRFAVFHDFDEFTKERLDRQLLPKEYGGKVPKSEHMKAFREQCELYRDKMLALDEMEIDLDHNEAYSRHAMLDDIEGGAVGSFRKLDLD
;
A
#
# COMPACT_ATOMS: atom_id res chain seq x y z
N MET A 1 29.00 -10.75 -17.16
CA MET A 1 28.50 -11.69 -16.15
C MET A 1 27.07 -11.99 -16.50
N ALA A 2 26.73 -13.23 -16.78
CA ALA A 2 25.39 -13.62 -17.16
C ALA A 2 24.44 -13.33 -16.00
N SER A 3 23.40 -12.54 -16.21
CA SER A 3 22.30 -12.38 -15.28
C SER A 3 21.66 -13.77 -15.11
N SER A 4 21.74 -14.33 -13.91
CA SER A 4 20.91 -15.48 -13.57
C SER A 4 19.47 -15.04 -13.71
N GLU A 5 18.79 -15.47 -14.76
CA GLU A 5 17.35 -15.30 -14.91
C GLU A 5 16.68 -15.97 -13.69
N GLN A 6 16.26 -15.17 -12.75
CA GLN A 6 15.45 -15.67 -11.62
C GLN A 6 14.13 -16.19 -12.22
N LYS A 7 13.83 -17.47 -11.96
CA LYS A 7 12.56 -18.05 -12.39
C LYS A 7 11.38 -17.28 -11.75
N PRO A 8 10.32 -17.01 -12.53
CA PRO A 8 9.10 -16.42 -11.98
C PRO A 8 8.60 -17.22 -10.78
N LEU A 9 8.06 -16.51 -9.80
CA LEU A 9 7.46 -17.15 -8.64
C LEU A 9 6.16 -17.89 -9.03
N PRO A 10 5.84 -19.00 -8.39
CA PRO A 10 4.59 -19.72 -8.67
C PRO A 10 3.39 -18.82 -8.38
N VAL A 11 2.39 -18.88 -9.24
CA VAL A 11 1.11 -18.16 -9.08
C VAL A 11 0.25 -18.92 -8.06
N PRO A 12 -0.17 -18.31 -6.96
CA PRO A 12 -1.04 -18.94 -5.97
C PRO A 12 -2.42 -19.25 -6.55
N SER A 13 -3.07 -20.30 -6.03
CA SER A 13 -4.48 -20.59 -6.37
C SER A 13 -5.39 -19.43 -5.95
N LEU A 14 -6.41 -19.18 -6.78
CA LEU A 14 -7.47 -18.20 -6.52
C LEU A 14 -8.79 -18.88 -6.11
N GLU A 15 -8.78 -20.17 -5.93
CA GLU A 15 -9.92 -20.89 -5.39
C GLU A 15 -10.12 -20.53 -3.92
N LYS A 16 -11.33 -20.07 -3.57
CA LYS A 16 -11.65 -19.69 -2.19
C LYS A 16 -11.64 -20.84 -1.18
N ALA A 17 -11.72 -22.07 -1.66
CA ALA A 17 -11.64 -23.29 -0.85
C ALA A 17 -10.89 -24.39 -1.63
N PRO A 18 -9.57 -24.26 -1.84
CA PRO A 18 -8.79 -25.27 -2.52
C PRO A 18 -8.67 -26.54 -1.65
N GLU A 19 -8.41 -27.68 -2.27
CA GLU A 19 -8.18 -28.95 -1.54
C GLU A 19 -6.99 -28.86 -0.58
N LYS A 20 -5.94 -28.12 -0.98
CA LYS A 20 -4.76 -27.86 -0.16
C LYS A 20 -4.38 -26.38 -0.20
N TYR A 21 -4.16 -25.82 0.96
CA TYR A 21 -3.67 -24.44 1.09
C TYR A 21 -2.14 -24.41 0.98
N ASP A 22 -1.61 -23.33 0.40
CA ASP A 22 -0.19 -23.02 0.47
C ASP A 22 0.10 -22.35 1.83
N ASP A 23 0.75 -23.08 2.71
CA ASP A 23 1.11 -22.65 4.07
C ASP A 23 2.55 -22.16 4.16
N GLU A 24 3.29 -22.13 3.05
CA GLU A 24 4.64 -21.61 3.03
C GLU A 24 4.62 -20.09 3.27
N ALA A 25 4.72 -19.71 4.52
CA ALA A 25 4.99 -18.34 4.93
C ALA A 25 6.41 -18.32 5.54
N GLU A 26 7.29 -17.58 4.89
CA GLU A 26 8.62 -17.36 5.44
C GLU A 26 8.49 -16.63 6.79
N GLU A 27 9.28 -17.11 7.77
CA GLU A 27 9.41 -16.38 9.03
C GLU A 27 10.15 -15.06 8.77
N PRO A 28 9.72 -13.96 9.40
CA PRO A 28 10.40 -12.69 9.27
C PRO A 28 11.78 -12.80 9.93
N THR A 29 12.83 -13.01 9.14
CA THR A 29 14.23 -13.07 9.59
C THR A 29 14.94 -11.77 9.28
N GLY A 30 16.02 -11.45 10.01
CA GLY A 30 16.85 -10.27 9.72
C GLY A 30 16.46 -8.98 10.46
N LEU A 31 15.49 -9.03 11.39
CA LEU A 31 15.25 -7.95 12.33
C LEU A 31 15.92 -8.26 13.67
N ALA A 32 16.68 -7.29 14.21
CA ALA A 32 17.36 -7.46 15.51
C ALA A 32 16.37 -7.67 16.67
N ASN A 33 15.16 -7.13 16.56
CA ASN A 33 14.09 -7.14 17.57
C ASN A 33 12.80 -7.81 17.05
N ILE A 34 12.95 -8.89 16.29
CA ILE A 34 11.78 -9.57 15.69
C ILE A 34 10.80 -10.06 16.75
N ALA A 35 11.27 -10.60 17.88
CA ALA A 35 10.40 -11.07 18.96
C ALA A 35 9.49 -9.95 19.51
N GLU A 36 10.06 -8.77 19.78
CA GLU A 36 9.29 -7.60 20.21
C GLU A 36 8.30 -7.14 19.14
N THR A 37 8.69 -7.23 17.86
CA THR A 37 7.80 -6.88 16.74
C THR A 37 6.61 -7.83 16.66
N LEU A 38 6.81 -9.13 16.79
CA LEU A 38 5.75 -10.13 16.79
C LEU A 38 4.83 -9.97 18.01
N GLU A 39 5.39 -9.67 19.18
CA GLU A 39 4.60 -9.35 20.38
C GLU A 39 3.70 -8.12 20.17
N LYS A 40 4.22 -7.04 19.61
CA LYS A 40 3.43 -5.84 19.24
C LYS A 40 2.33 -6.16 18.22
N LEU A 41 2.52 -7.20 17.40
CA LEU A 41 1.54 -7.71 16.46
C LEU A 41 0.56 -8.69 17.10
N ARG A 42 0.82 -9.17 18.31
CA ARG A 42 0.09 -10.25 18.97
C ARG A 42 0.16 -11.55 18.15
N GLU A 43 1.30 -11.78 17.49
CA GLU A 43 1.54 -12.94 16.66
C GLU A 43 2.37 -13.97 17.44
N GLU A 44 1.71 -15.06 17.82
CA GLU A 44 2.32 -16.30 18.29
C GLU A 44 2.01 -17.41 17.27
N PRO A 45 2.83 -18.47 17.18
CA PRO A 45 2.61 -19.54 16.18
C PRO A 45 1.18 -20.09 16.19
N LEU A 46 0.65 -20.39 17.36
CA LEU A 46 -0.72 -20.91 17.51
C LEU A 46 -1.79 -19.89 17.10
N VAL A 47 -1.62 -18.62 17.47
CA VAL A 47 -2.52 -17.53 17.08
C VAL A 47 -2.50 -17.34 15.56
N ARG A 48 -1.32 -17.40 14.94
CA ARG A 48 -1.16 -17.32 13.49
C ARG A 48 -1.92 -18.43 12.78
N GLU A 49 -1.72 -19.68 13.19
CA GLU A 49 -2.40 -20.85 12.61
C GLU A 49 -3.93 -20.75 12.77
N GLN A 50 -4.40 -20.41 13.96
CA GLN A 50 -5.83 -20.26 14.24
C GLN A 50 -6.47 -19.16 13.39
N ASN A 51 -5.82 -18.01 13.27
CA ASN A 51 -6.33 -16.89 12.49
C ASN A 51 -6.28 -17.16 10.98
N LEU A 52 -5.26 -17.85 10.47
CA LEU A 52 -5.22 -18.30 9.07
C LEU A 52 -6.40 -19.24 8.79
N LYS A 53 -6.63 -20.22 9.66
CA LYS A 53 -7.78 -21.12 9.53
C LYS A 53 -9.10 -20.36 9.56
N GLN A 54 -9.28 -19.43 10.50
CA GLN A 54 -10.50 -18.61 10.58
C GLN A 54 -10.73 -17.77 9.32
N MET A 55 -9.67 -17.15 8.78
CA MET A 55 -9.76 -16.37 7.53
C MET A 55 -10.19 -17.25 6.36
N ARG A 56 -9.61 -18.45 6.22
CA ARG A 56 -9.95 -19.44 5.18
C ARG A 56 -11.38 -19.93 5.30
N ASP A 57 -11.80 -20.31 6.52
CA ASP A 57 -13.18 -20.76 6.79
C ASP A 57 -14.20 -19.64 6.48
N TRP A 58 -13.85 -18.39 6.78
CA TRP A 58 -14.68 -17.23 6.49
C TRP A 58 -14.76 -16.96 4.98
N ILE A 59 -13.63 -16.96 4.25
CA ILE A 59 -13.61 -16.78 2.78
C ILE A 59 -14.43 -17.88 2.10
N ALA A 60 -14.24 -19.15 2.48
CA ALA A 60 -14.94 -20.28 1.92
C ALA A 60 -16.46 -20.16 2.04
N LYS A 61 -16.94 -19.66 3.19
CA LYS A 61 -18.36 -19.47 3.51
C LYS A 61 -18.93 -18.13 3.03
N HIS A 62 -18.08 -17.17 2.67
CA HIS A 62 -18.52 -15.83 2.31
C HIS A 62 -19.34 -15.85 1.00
N PRO A 63 -20.62 -15.41 1.00
CA PRO A 63 -21.50 -15.58 -0.14
C PRO A 63 -21.06 -14.76 -1.37
N HIS A 64 -20.42 -13.62 -1.15
CA HIS A 64 -20.08 -12.67 -2.21
C HIS A 64 -18.65 -12.82 -2.74
N ILE A 65 -17.71 -13.40 -2.00
CA ILE A 65 -16.37 -13.69 -2.51
C ILE A 65 -16.46 -14.86 -3.49
N ARG A 66 -16.08 -14.63 -4.74
CA ARG A 66 -16.08 -15.64 -5.81
C ARG A 66 -14.72 -16.28 -5.98
N ARG A 67 -13.67 -15.44 -6.08
CA ARG A 67 -12.28 -15.86 -6.26
C ARG A 67 -11.38 -15.00 -5.39
N CYS A 68 -10.50 -15.63 -4.63
CA CYS A 68 -9.58 -14.95 -3.72
C CYS A 68 -8.35 -15.81 -3.43
N ARG A 69 -7.18 -15.21 -3.35
CA ARG A 69 -6.00 -15.86 -2.77
C ARG A 69 -6.28 -16.27 -1.33
N THR A 70 -5.85 -17.47 -0.96
CA THR A 70 -6.02 -18.03 0.39
C THR A 70 -4.72 -18.58 0.97
N ASP A 71 -3.61 -18.37 0.26
CA ASP A 71 -2.27 -18.73 0.73
C ASP A 71 -1.87 -17.89 1.96
N ALA A 72 -1.00 -18.45 2.80
CA ALA A 72 -0.63 -17.85 4.07
C ALA A 72 0.03 -16.47 3.90
N ARG A 73 0.90 -16.30 2.89
CA ARG A 73 1.58 -15.01 2.63
C ARG A 73 0.59 -13.88 2.36
N PHE A 74 -0.44 -14.16 1.57
CA PHE A 74 -1.47 -13.17 1.27
C PHE A 74 -2.35 -12.85 2.49
N LEU A 75 -2.84 -13.85 3.21
CA LEU A 75 -3.73 -13.63 4.35
C LEU A 75 -3.01 -12.94 5.53
N LEU A 76 -1.72 -13.22 5.72
CA LEU A 76 -0.90 -12.57 6.74
C LEU A 76 -0.75 -11.07 6.50
N ARG A 77 -0.83 -10.56 5.27
CA ARG A 77 -0.88 -9.10 5.01
C ARG A 77 -1.96 -8.43 5.85
N PHE A 78 -3.16 -8.99 5.86
CA PHE A 78 -4.33 -8.46 6.56
C PHE A 78 -4.24 -8.71 8.06
N LEU A 79 -3.89 -9.92 8.47
CA LEU A 79 -3.77 -10.29 9.86
C LEU A 79 -2.70 -9.44 10.58
N ARG A 80 -1.49 -9.33 10.03
CA ARG A 80 -0.40 -8.54 10.60
C ARG A 80 -0.71 -7.03 10.59
N ALA A 81 -1.33 -6.51 9.51
CA ALA A 81 -1.73 -5.10 9.45
C ALA A 81 -2.77 -4.74 10.54
N LYS A 82 -3.60 -5.69 10.94
CA LYS A 82 -4.66 -5.53 11.96
C LYS A 82 -4.33 -6.22 13.28
N LYS A 83 -3.05 -6.53 13.54
CA LYS A 83 -2.55 -7.12 14.80
C LYS A 83 -3.33 -8.38 15.19
N HIS A 84 -3.55 -9.27 14.25
CA HIS A 84 -4.28 -10.52 14.40
C HIS A 84 -5.73 -10.38 14.92
N SER A 85 -6.34 -9.20 14.78
CA SER A 85 -7.79 -9.04 14.99
C SER A 85 -8.54 -9.59 13.77
N PHE A 86 -9.03 -10.82 13.86
CA PHE A 86 -9.73 -11.51 12.77
C PHE A 86 -10.86 -10.68 12.17
N MET A 87 -11.74 -10.11 13.00
CA MET A 87 -12.88 -9.32 12.53
C MET A 87 -12.43 -8.12 11.66
N VAL A 88 -11.42 -7.38 12.11
CA VAL A 88 -10.93 -6.21 11.37
C VAL A 88 -10.13 -6.62 10.13
N ALA A 89 -9.41 -7.73 10.20
CA ALA A 89 -8.64 -8.27 9.08
C ALA A 89 -9.55 -8.75 7.94
N SER A 90 -10.61 -9.50 8.27
CA SER A 90 -11.60 -9.98 7.28
C SER A 90 -12.35 -8.82 6.61
N GLN A 91 -12.79 -7.82 7.36
CA GLN A 91 -13.38 -6.61 6.79
C GLN A 91 -12.40 -5.83 5.88
N THR A 92 -11.11 -5.81 6.25
CA THR A 92 -10.10 -5.14 5.40
C THR A 92 -9.87 -5.90 4.11
N LEU A 93 -9.84 -7.24 4.15
CA LEU A 93 -9.76 -8.07 2.94
C LEU A 93 -10.96 -7.83 2.02
N GLU A 94 -12.17 -7.81 2.57
CA GLU A 94 -13.38 -7.54 1.80
C GLU A 94 -13.33 -6.18 1.11
N ARG A 95 -12.93 -5.12 1.84
CA ARG A 95 -12.75 -3.76 1.29
C ARG A 95 -11.63 -3.70 0.25
N TYR A 96 -10.56 -4.45 0.43
CA TYR A 96 -9.50 -4.55 -0.55
C TYR A 96 -10.00 -5.19 -1.85
N LEU A 97 -10.75 -6.30 -1.78
CA LEU A 97 -11.38 -6.93 -2.95
C LEU A 97 -12.36 -5.99 -3.63
N ALA A 98 -13.22 -5.33 -2.86
CA ALA A 98 -14.17 -4.36 -3.38
C ALA A 98 -13.47 -3.17 -4.09
N ALA A 99 -12.39 -2.62 -3.50
CA ALA A 99 -11.63 -1.53 -4.11
C ALA A 99 -11.05 -1.93 -5.47
N ARG A 100 -10.58 -3.18 -5.64
CA ARG A 100 -10.09 -3.71 -6.91
C ARG A 100 -11.18 -3.72 -7.99
N MET A 101 -12.41 -4.06 -7.61
CA MET A 101 -13.56 -4.08 -8.54
C MET A 101 -14.07 -2.68 -8.87
N ILE A 102 -14.03 -1.75 -7.90
CA ILE A 102 -14.56 -0.38 -8.07
C ILE A 102 -13.58 0.52 -8.84
N HIS A 103 -12.27 0.31 -8.63
CA HIS A 103 -11.20 1.11 -9.23
C HIS A 103 -10.28 0.25 -10.14
N PRO A 104 -10.82 -0.34 -11.22
CA PRO A 104 -10.01 -1.21 -12.07
C PRO A 104 -8.77 -0.51 -12.67
N GLY A 105 -8.86 0.80 -12.94
CA GLY A 105 -7.74 1.60 -13.43
C GLY A 105 -6.57 1.69 -12.44
N TRP A 106 -6.80 1.48 -11.13
CA TRP A 106 -5.73 1.48 -10.14
C TRP A 106 -5.13 0.09 -9.91
N PHE A 107 -5.97 -0.96 -10.02
CA PHE A 107 -5.66 -2.29 -9.51
C PHE A 107 -5.48 -3.37 -10.56
N GLN A 108 -5.90 -3.12 -11.81
CA GLN A 108 -5.79 -4.13 -12.86
C GLN A 108 -4.59 -3.88 -13.76
N ARG A 109 -4.13 -4.94 -14.41
CA ARG A 109 -2.98 -4.94 -15.33
C ARG A 109 -1.75 -4.31 -14.68
N LEU A 110 -1.43 -4.75 -13.46
CA LEU A 110 -0.24 -4.32 -12.74
C LEU A 110 0.99 -4.99 -13.34
N ASP A 111 1.38 -4.52 -14.53
CA ASP A 111 2.46 -5.06 -15.34
C ASP A 111 3.58 -4.02 -15.51
N ILE A 112 4.76 -4.33 -15.03
CA ILE A 112 5.93 -3.45 -15.19
C ILE A 112 6.34 -3.29 -16.65
N ARG A 113 5.87 -4.17 -17.54
CA ARG A 113 6.08 -4.09 -18.98
C ARG A 113 5.04 -3.26 -19.72
N ASP A 114 3.97 -2.84 -19.04
CA ASP A 114 3.04 -1.84 -19.57
C ASP A 114 3.81 -0.57 -19.90
N PRO A 115 3.71 0.00 -21.13
CA PRO A 115 4.57 1.11 -21.57
C PRO A 115 4.56 2.32 -20.63
N GLU A 116 3.41 2.65 -20.05
CA GLU A 116 3.25 3.81 -19.15
C GLU A 116 3.90 3.55 -17.79
N LEU A 117 3.65 2.36 -17.20
CA LEU A 117 4.27 1.97 -15.93
C LEU A 117 5.78 1.75 -16.09
N SER A 118 6.20 1.14 -17.21
CA SER A 118 7.60 0.97 -17.55
C SER A 118 8.34 2.30 -17.61
N HIS A 119 7.80 3.28 -18.34
CA HIS A 119 8.40 4.59 -18.45
C HIS A 119 8.47 5.31 -17.09
N LEU A 120 7.39 5.29 -16.29
CA LEU A 120 7.39 5.87 -14.94
C LEU A 120 8.44 5.23 -14.02
N ALA A 121 8.64 3.91 -14.13
CA ALA A 121 9.70 3.22 -13.40
C ALA A 121 11.09 3.63 -13.89
N ASP A 122 11.29 3.77 -15.22
CA ASP A 122 12.57 4.12 -15.84
C ASP A 122 13.03 5.55 -15.55
N ILE A 123 12.10 6.48 -15.39
CA ILE A 123 12.43 7.86 -14.98
C ILE A 123 12.59 7.98 -13.44
N GLY A 124 12.26 6.93 -12.70
CA GLY A 124 12.34 6.91 -11.23
C GLY A 124 11.27 7.77 -10.57
N PHE A 125 10.02 7.72 -11.09
CA PHE A 125 8.87 8.36 -10.46
C PHE A 125 8.63 7.80 -9.06
N ILE A 126 8.70 6.48 -8.89
CA ILE A 126 8.61 5.80 -7.60
C ILE A 126 9.60 4.63 -7.56
N TYR A 127 10.23 4.45 -6.41
CA TYR A 127 11.13 3.32 -6.14
C TYR A 127 11.29 3.11 -4.65
N PRO A 128 11.49 1.85 -4.19
CA PRO A 128 11.86 1.56 -2.81
C PRO A 128 13.37 1.73 -2.63
N LEU A 129 13.79 2.10 -1.44
CA LEU A 129 15.20 2.08 -1.07
C LEU A 129 15.69 0.63 -0.93
N LEU A 130 16.94 0.36 -1.26
CA LEU A 130 17.54 -0.97 -1.14
C LEU A 130 17.61 -1.41 0.32
N GLU A 131 18.14 -0.55 1.15
CA GLU A 131 18.27 -0.82 2.58
C GLU A 131 16.96 -0.48 3.33
N ARG A 132 16.80 -1.09 4.49
CA ARG A 132 15.70 -0.84 5.43
C ARG A 132 16.18 0.07 6.55
N THR A 133 15.24 0.68 7.25
CA THR A 133 15.56 1.36 8.51
C THR A 133 16.06 0.36 9.57
N ALA A 134 16.67 0.86 10.64
CA ALA A 134 17.10 0.03 11.78
C ALA A 134 15.94 -0.81 12.36
N ASP A 135 14.70 -0.27 12.31
CA ASP A 135 13.48 -1.00 12.73
C ASP A 135 12.92 -1.93 11.65
N GLY A 136 13.62 -2.09 10.52
CA GLY A 136 13.26 -2.97 9.42
C GLY A 136 12.21 -2.43 8.44
N CYS A 137 11.76 -1.19 8.59
CA CYS A 137 10.77 -0.60 7.68
C CYS A 137 11.33 -0.49 6.25
N LYS A 138 10.52 -0.85 5.28
CA LYS A 138 10.81 -0.57 3.88
C LYS A 138 10.49 0.90 3.59
N VAL A 139 11.44 1.61 3.02
CA VAL A 139 11.27 3.02 2.66
C VAL A 139 11.02 3.13 1.17
N THR A 140 10.05 3.94 0.76
CA THR A 140 9.76 4.23 -0.64
C THR A 140 9.85 5.72 -0.91
N MET A 141 10.35 6.09 -2.05
CA MET A 141 10.43 7.47 -2.53
C MET A 141 9.57 7.65 -3.77
N THR A 142 8.80 8.73 -3.80
CA THR A 142 8.03 9.17 -4.96
C THR A 142 8.44 10.60 -5.30
N ASP A 143 8.91 10.83 -6.50
CA ASP A 143 9.21 12.16 -7.04
C ASP A 143 8.06 12.62 -7.94
N TRP A 144 7.16 13.42 -7.36
CA TRP A 144 5.97 13.92 -8.05
C TRP A 144 6.28 14.86 -9.21
N GLY A 145 7.44 15.49 -9.19
CA GLY A 145 7.88 16.36 -10.28
C GLY A 145 8.15 15.63 -11.60
N LEU A 146 8.33 14.31 -11.54
CA LEU A 146 8.57 13.48 -12.73
C LEU A 146 7.28 12.98 -13.41
N LEU A 147 6.11 13.17 -12.79
CA LEU A 147 4.82 12.84 -13.39
C LEU A 147 4.37 13.95 -14.34
N ASP A 148 4.71 13.90 -15.61
CA ASP A 148 4.27 14.93 -16.59
C ASP A 148 2.74 14.96 -16.72
N PRO A 149 2.04 16.03 -16.28
CA PRO A 149 0.58 16.12 -16.33
C PRO A 149 -0.01 16.17 -17.74
N LYS A 150 0.82 16.33 -18.77
CA LYS A 150 0.40 16.27 -20.18
C LYS A 150 0.32 14.83 -20.69
N GLN A 151 1.06 13.92 -20.08
CA GLN A 151 1.15 12.51 -20.47
C GLN A 151 0.44 11.61 -19.51
N TYR A 152 0.46 11.95 -18.22
CA TYR A 152 -0.03 11.10 -17.14
C TYR A 152 -1.14 11.75 -16.34
N THR A 153 -2.02 10.91 -15.85
CA THR A 153 -3.10 11.27 -14.93
C THR A 153 -2.78 10.79 -13.50
N ILE A 154 -3.58 11.21 -12.54
CA ILE A 154 -3.52 10.70 -11.18
C ILE A 154 -3.73 9.18 -11.10
N GLU A 155 -4.46 8.61 -12.06
CA GLU A 155 -4.69 7.16 -12.14
C GLU A 155 -3.40 6.40 -12.40
N HIS A 156 -2.52 6.88 -13.29
CA HIS A 156 -1.18 6.29 -13.51
C HIS A 156 -0.33 6.33 -12.24
N SER A 157 -0.37 7.44 -11.50
CA SER A 157 0.30 7.54 -10.20
C SER A 157 -0.24 6.51 -9.21
N ASN A 158 -1.57 6.40 -9.06
CA ASN A 158 -2.18 5.43 -8.17
C ASN A 158 -1.81 4.00 -8.57
N ARG A 159 -1.86 3.70 -9.87
CA ARG A 159 -1.49 2.38 -10.42
C ARG A 159 -0.04 2.02 -10.11
N MET A 160 0.89 2.97 -10.22
CA MET A 160 2.30 2.77 -9.84
C MET A 160 2.48 2.52 -8.34
N HIS A 161 1.75 3.24 -7.49
CA HIS A 161 1.79 3.00 -6.03
C HIS A 161 1.24 1.63 -5.66
N ILE A 162 0.16 1.19 -6.33
CA ILE A 162 -0.41 -0.14 -6.11
C ILE A 162 0.54 -1.23 -6.66
N LEU A 163 1.15 -1.04 -7.84
CA LEU A 163 2.16 -1.95 -8.38
C LEU A 163 3.30 -2.17 -7.36
N LEU A 164 3.84 -1.08 -6.82
CA LEU A 164 4.89 -1.17 -5.80
C LEU A 164 4.38 -1.88 -4.53
N ALA A 165 3.19 -1.53 -4.05
CA ALA A 165 2.62 -2.16 -2.87
C ALA A 165 2.46 -3.68 -3.06
N GLU A 166 1.92 -4.13 -4.21
CA GLU A 166 1.73 -5.55 -4.50
C GLU A 166 3.06 -6.30 -4.64
N ALA A 167 4.08 -5.68 -5.26
CA ALA A 167 5.40 -6.29 -5.44
C ALA A 167 6.12 -6.58 -4.10
N TYR A 168 5.76 -5.90 -3.01
CA TYR A 168 6.41 -6.04 -1.70
C TYR A 168 5.48 -6.54 -0.59
N SER A 169 4.18 -6.66 -0.81
CA SER A 169 3.23 -7.01 0.25
C SER A 169 3.34 -8.45 0.76
N ASP A 170 3.92 -9.37 -0.03
CA ASP A 170 4.18 -10.75 0.40
C ASP A 170 5.47 -10.89 1.22
N ASP A 171 6.30 -9.85 1.30
CA ASP A 171 7.52 -9.83 2.10
C ASP A 171 7.18 -9.82 3.59
N PRO A 172 7.59 -10.83 4.38
CA PRO A 172 7.26 -10.94 5.80
C PRO A 172 7.82 -9.78 6.63
N LEU A 173 8.95 -9.19 6.23
CA LEU A 173 9.50 -8.00 6.92
C LEU A 173 8.65 -6.77 6.66
N VAL A 174 8.14 -6.57 5.43
CA VAL A 174 7.21 -5.49 5.12
C VAL A 174 5.92 -5.63 5.92
N GLN A 175 5.41 -6.86 6.05
CA GLN A 175 4.21 -7.12 6.84
C GLN A 175 4.41 -6.84 8.33
N CYS A 176 5.58 -7.16 8.88
CA CYS A 176 5.90 -7.01 10.30
C CYS A 176 6.38 -5.60 10.66
N ALA A 177 7.40 -5.08 10.00
CA ALA A 177 7.98 -3.77 10.29
C ALA A 177 7.17 -2.63 9.67
N GLY A 178 6.61 -2.84 8.48
CA GLY A 178 5.83 -1.83 7.77
C GLY A 178 6.64 -1.02 6.76
N VAL A 179 6.02 0.07 6.32
CA VAL A 179 6.54 0.95 5.28
C VAL A 179 6.61 2.41 5.73
N ILE A 180 7.57 3.14 5.18
CA ILE A 180 7.69 4.60 5.25
C ILE A 180 7.57 5.12 3.82
N LEU A 181 6.70 6.11 3.62
CA LEU A 181 6.44 6.73 2.33
C LEU A 181 7.00 8.15 2.33
N ILE A 182 7.86 8.47 1.37
CA ILE A 182 8.44 9.80 1.19
C ILE A 182 8.00 10.33 -0.17
N PHE A 183 7.39 11.51 -0.16
CA PHE A 183 6.95 12.24 -1.35
C PHE A 183 7.80 13.49 -1.53
N ASP A 184 8.66 13.51 -2.54
CA ASP A 184 9.36 14.71 -2.96
C ASP A 184 8.46 15.52 -3.90
N LEU A 185 8.10 16.73 -3.47
CA LEU A 185 7.20 17.63 -4.18
C LEU A 185 7.92 18.83 -4.79
N LYS A 186 9.27 18.83 -4.81
CA LYS A 186 10.11 19.96 -5.22
C LYS A 186 9.70 20.57 -6.55
N HIS A 187 9.36 19.74 -7.53
CA HIS A 187 9.09 20.18 -8.92
C HIS A 187 7.61 20.15 -9.27
N VAL A 188 6.73 20.05 -8.26
CA VAL A 188 5.26 20.11 -8.46
C VAL A 188 4.86 21.53 -8.88
N THR A 189 4.15 21.62 -10.02
CA THR A 189 3.67 22.87 -10.62
C THR A 189 2.16 22.97 -10.58
N LEU A 190 1.59 24.08 -11.03
CA LEU A 190 0.14 24.24 -11.19
C LEU A 190 -0.48 23.19 -12.14
N ALA A 191 0.29 22.75 -13.17
CA ALA A 191 -0.17 21.70 -14.06
C ALA A 191 -0.36 20.36 -13.33
N HIS A 192 0.49 20.02 -12.38
CA HIS A 192 0.31 18.82 -11.53
C HIS A 192 -0.96 18.95 -10.67
N GLN A 193 -1.29 20.16 -10.22
CA GLN A 193 -2.48 20.38 -9.41
C GLN A 193 -3.77 20.17 -10.22
N SER A 194 -3.74 20.40 -11.53
CA SER A 194 -4.93 20.26 -12.40
C SER A 194 -5.39 18.80 -12.57
N ILE A 195 -4.50 17.82 -12.37
CA ILE A 195 -4.85 16.40 -12.44
C ILE A 195 -5.32 15.82 -11.09
N VAL A 196 -5.30 16.62 -10.02
CA VAL A 196 -5.73 16.20 -8.68
C VAL A 196 -7.03 16.89 -8.32
N SER A 197 -8.07 16.13 -7.97
CA SER A 197 -9.34 16.65 -7.46
C SER A 197 -9.57 16.22 -6.01
N LEU A 198 -10.40 16.96 -5.27
CA LEU A 198 -10.81 16.59 -3.92
C LEU A 198 -11.50 15.22 -3.89
N SER A 199 -12.28 14.89 -4.93
CA SER A 199 -12.92 13.58 -5.04
C SER A 199 -11.90 12.45 -5.10
N VAL A 200 -10.83 12.60 -5.90
CA VAL A 200 -9.75 11.60 -5.96
C VAL A 200 -9.01 11.51 -4.63
N LEU A 201 -8.71 12.63 -3.98
CA LEU A 201 -8.06 12.61 -2.66
C LEU A 201 -8.91 11.86 -1.61
N LYS A 202 -10.24 12.04 -1.63
CA LYS A 202 -11.16 11.28 -0.77
C LYS A 202 -11.11 9.78 -1.05
N GLN A 203 -11.15 9.38 -2.34
CA GLN A 203 -11.09 7.96 -2.73
C GLN A 203 -9.76 7.31 -2.30
N VAL A 204 -8.63 7.99 -2.54
CA VAL A 204 -7.31 7.55 -2.10
C VAL A 204 -7.25 7.41 -0.58
N ALA A 205 -7.72 8.43 0.15
CA ALA A 205 -7.75 8.38 1.62
C ALA A 205 -8.65 7.25 2.14
N LYS A 206 -9.81 7.01 1.51
CA LYS A 206 -10.73 5.92 1.86
C LYS A 206 -10.03 4.56 1.72
N PHE A 207 -9.33 4.33 0.62
CA PHE A 207 -8.55 3.09 0.43
C PHE A 207 -7.43 2.96 1.47
N ILE A 208 -6.65 4.02 1.70
CA ILE A 208 -5.59 4.04 2.71
C ILE A 208 -6.14 3.71 4.11
N ASN A 209 -7.23 4.33 4.49
CA ASN A 209 -7.84 4.16 5.80
C ASN A 209 -8.36 2.73 6.03
N ASN A 210 -9.01 2.14 5.03
CA ASN A 210 -9.88 0.99 5.24
C ASN A 210 -9.46 -0.27 4.46
N GLY A 211 -8.88 -0.13 3.26
CA GLY A 211 -8.60 -1.24 2.36
C GLY A 211 -7.13 -1.62 2.23
N LEU A 212 -6.21 -0.73 2.62
CA LEU A 212 -4.78 -0.99 2.46
C LEU A 212 -4.26 -1.98 3.51
N PRO A 213 -3.78 -3.18 3.11
CA PRO A 213 -3.26 -4.18 4.05
C PRO A 213 -1.76 -3.96 4.35
N LEU A 214 -1.36 -2.70 4.56
CA LEU A 214 0.02 -2.33 4.90
C LEU A 214 0.09 -1.59 6.22
N ARG A 215 1.19 -1.79 6.93
CA ARG A 215 1.51 -1.05 8.16
C ARG A 215 2.30 0.20 7.79
N CYS A 216 1.61 1.31 7.61
CA CYS A 216 2.27 2.59 7.39
C CYS A 216 2.87 3.09 8.71
N GLN A 217 4.19 3.30 8.76
CA GLN A 217 4.93 3.82 9.93
C GLN A 217 5.21 5.31 9.83
N GLY A 218 5.28 5.86 8.63
CA GLY A 218 5.44 7.28 8.38
C GLY A 218 5.03 7.65 6.96
N VAL A 219 4.48 8.84 6.80
CA VAL A 219 4.19 9.48 5.51
C VAL A 219 4.77 10.89 5.54
N TYR A 220 5.72 11.16 4.69
CA TYR A 220 6.47 12.39 4.72
C TYR A 220 6.40 13.11 3.37
N ALA A 221 5.92 14.34 3.38
CA ALA A 221 5.97 15.24 2.24
C ALA A 221 7.16 16.19 2.42
N VAL A 222 8.07 16.22 1.45
CA VAL A 222 9.29 17.02 1.49
C VAL A 222 9.29 18.00 0.33
N ASN A 223 9.89 19.18 0.50
CA ASN A 223 9.98 20.24 -0.52
C ASN A 223 8.61 20.69 -1.08
N VAL A 224 7.60 20.79 -0.23
CA VAL A 224 6.24 21.14 -0.68
C VAL A 224 6.18 22.59 -1.13
N PRO A 225 5.92 22.90 -2.43
CA PRO A 225 5.70 24.28 -2.84
C PRO A 225 4.45 24.87 -2.17
N ALA A 226 4.49 26.16 -1.81
CA ALA A 226 3.36 26.81 -1.14
C ALA A 226 2.03 26.63 -1.88
N GLY A 227 2.05 26.69 -3.22
CA GLY A 227 0.86 26.49 -4.06
C GLY A 227 0.32 25.05 -4.05
N ALA A 228 1.10 24.05 -3.61
CA ALA A 228 0.67 22.64 -3.55
C ALA A 228 0.19 22.21 -2.14
N MET A 229 0.30 23.06 -1.13
CA MET A 229 -0.10 22.74 0.24
C MET A 229 -1.58 22.35 0.38
N TRP A 230 -2.46 22.87 -0.49
CA TRP A 230 -3.87 22.50 -0.46
C TRP A 230 -4.12 21.02 -0.77
N ILE A 231 -3.30 20.40 -1.64
CA ILE A 231 -3.38 18.96 -1.96
C ILE A 231 -3.00 18.16 -0.72
N VAL A 232 -1.89 18.52 -0.09
CA VAL A 232 -1.39 17.87 1.13
C VAL A 232 -2.43 17.99 2.24
N ASN A 233 -2.91 19.20 2.52
CA ASN A 233 -3.91 19.44 3.55
C ASN A 233 -5.25 18.74 3.24
N GLY A 234 -5.65 18.73 1.96
CA GLY A 234 -6.85 18.03 1.50
C GLY A 234 -6.76 16.53 1.76
N LEU A 235 -5.66 15.88 1.35
CA LEU A 235 -5.46 14.45 1.63
C LEU A 235 -5.47 14.16 3.13
N VAL A 236 -4.69 14.92 3.90
CA VAL A 236 -4.54 14.72 5.35
C VAL A 236 -5.87 14.89 6.08
N SER A 237 -6.74 15.81 5.63
CA SER A 237 -8.06 16.03 6.24
C SER A 237 -8.98 14.81 6.15
N PHE A 238 -8.79 13.95 5.16
CA PHE A 238 -9.57 12.72 4.96
C PHE A 238 -8.95 11.48 5.61
N LEU A 239 -7.72 11.58 6.13
CA LEU A 239 -7.06 10.45 6.80
C LEU A 239 -7.57 10.28 8.23
N HIS A 240 -7.72 9.02 8.65
CA HIS A 240 -7.99 8.68 10.05
C HIS A 240 -6.85 9.13 10.96
N GLU A 241 -7.16 9.47 12.22
CA GLU A 241 -6.22 9.98 13.23
C GLU A 241 -4.94 9.14 13.30
N LYS A 242 -5.04 7.84 13.27
CA LYS A 242 -3.89 6.93 13.34
C LYS A 242 -2.88 7.12 12.20
N ILE A 243 -3.34 7.45 10.99
CA ILE A 243 -2.47 7.68 9.83
C ILE A 243 -2.04 9.14 9.81
N ARG A 244 -2.97 10.04 10.11
CA ARG A 244 -2.71 11.47 10.22
C ARG A 244 -1.60 11.80 11.21
N SER A 245 -1.56 11.13 12.39
CA SER A 245 -0.50 11.31 13.38
C SER A 245 0.88 10.83 12.92
N ARG A 246 0.95 10.08 11.83
CA ARG A 246 2.20 9.62 11.19
C ARG A 246 2.61 10.44 9.98
N PHE A 247 1.81 11.44 9.64
CA PHE A 247 2.07 12.34 8.54
C PHE A 247 2.85 13.56 9.02
N ALA A 248 3.89 13.96 8.28
CA ALA A 248 4.60 15.21 8.54
C ALA A 248 5.08 15.84 7.22
N VAL A 249 5.23 17.17 7.24
CA VAL A 249 5.76 17.97 6.15
C VAL A 249 7.09 18.55 6.56
N PHE A 250 8.07 18.48 5.67
CA PHE A 250 9.43 19.02 5.87
C PHE A 250 9.75 20.02 4.76
N HIS A 251 10.48 21.05 5.13
CA HIS A 251 10.90 22.08 4.19
C HIS A 251 11.84 21.51 3.13
N ASP A 252 12.80 20.68 3.57
CA ASP A 252 13.78 20.04 2.70
C ASP A 252 14.27 18.70 3.28
N PHE A 253 15.16 18.02 2.53
CA PHE A 253 15.75 16.76 2.97
C PHE A 253 16.75 16.92 4.12
N ASP A 254 17.30 18.10 4.33
CA ASP A 254 18.22 18.35 5.45
C ASP A 254 17.47 18.35 6.79
N GLU A 255 16.32 19.00 6.83
CA GLU A 255 15.42 18.95 8.00
C GLU A 255 14.89 17.52 8.20
N PHE A 256 14.35 16.89 7.15
CA PHE A 256 13.79 15.54 7.18
C PHE A 256 14.78 14.51 7.74
N THR A 257 16.02 14.50 7.26
CA THR A 257 17.02 13.51 7.67
C THR A 257 17.57 13.72 9.08
N LYS A 258 17.51 14.94 9.62
CA LYS A 258 17.86 15.22 11.02
C LYS A 258 16.85 14.59 11.99
N GLU A 259 15.59 14.49 11.60
CA GLU A 259 14.51 14.12 12.51
C GLU A 259 13.98 12.71 12.32
N ARG A 260 13.99 12.18 11.08
CA ARG A 260 13.17 11.02 10.72
C ARG A 260 13.89 9.86 10.08
N LEU A 261 14.95 10.10 9.33
CA LEU A 261 15.60 9.04 8.56
C LEU A 261 17.11 9.26 8.48
N ASP A 262 17.88 8.18 8.64
CA ASP A 262 19.31 8.24 8.37
C ASP A 262 19.54 8.59 6.88
N ARG A 263 20.27 9.69 6.64
CA ARG A 263 20.60 10.16 5.30
C ARG A 263 21.31 9.11 4.45
N GLN A 264 22.07 8.22 5.08
CA GLN A 264 22.81 7.17 4.39
C GLN A 264 21.90 6.19 3.62
N LEU A 265 20.63 6.08 4.03
CA LEU A 265 19.62 5.25 3.36
C LEU A 265 19.12 5.88 2.06
N LEU A 266 19.17 7.21 1.95
CA LEU A 266 18.70 7.93 0.76
C LEU A 266 19.58 7.62 -0.46
N PRO A 267 19.07 7.85 -1.68
CA PRO A 267 19.90 7.83 -2.89
C PRO A 267 21.05 8.85 -2.81
N LYS A 268 22.13 8.57 -3.54
CA LYS A 268 23.31 9.45 -3.63
C LYS A 268 22.93 10.88 -4.01
N GLU A 269 21.93 11.04 -4.86
CA GLU A 269 21.38 12.33 -5.31
C GLU A 269 20.76 13.16 -4.17
N TYR A 270 20.44 12.51 -3.05
CA TYR A 270 19.93 13.13 -1.79
C TYR A 270 20.95 13.04 -0.65
N GLY A 271 22.20 12.70 -0.95
CA GLY A 271 23.30 12.65 0.03
C GLY A 271 23.54 11.30 0.69
N GLY A 272 22.93 10.23 0.19
CA GLY A 272 23.20 8.86 0.61
C GLY A 272 24.38 8.22 -0.13
N LYS A 273 24.48 6.88 -0.09
CA LYS A 273 25.62 6.14 -0.66
C LYS A 273 25.32 5.54 -2.02
N VAL A 274 24.12 5.03 -2.22
CA VAL A 274 23.73 4.24 -3.39
C VAL A 274 23.09 5.14 -4.45
N PRO A 275 23.50 5.08 -5.73
CA PRO A 275 22.87 5.84 -6.79
C PRO A 275 21.39 5.51 -6.96
N LYS A 276 20.55 6.51 -7.30
CA LYS A 276 19.12 6.33 -7.59
C LYS A 276 18.87 5.19 -8.59
N SER A 277 19.72 5.07 -9.60
CA SER A 277 19.61 4.03 -10.64
C SER A 277 19.63 2.60 -10.10
N GLU A 278 20.38 2.32 -9.03
CA GLU A 278 20.44 0.99 -8.43
C GLU A 278 19.13 0.65 -7.70
N HIS A 279 18.52 1.62 -7.03
CA HIS A 279 17.20 1.45 -6.40
C HIS A 279 16.11 1.17 -7.45
N MET A 280 16.13 1.93 -8.56
CA MET A 280 15.19 1.76 -9.67
C MET A 280 15.35 0.39 -10.34
N LYS A 281 16.60 -0.04 -10.57
CA LYS A 281 16.92 -1.36 -11.14
C LYS A 281 16.36 -2.49 -10.26
N ALA A 282 16.63 -2.45 -8.95
CA ALA A 282 16.13 -3.44 -8.02
C ALA A 282 14.58 -3.46 -7.95
N PHE A 283 13.93 -2.30 -8.06
CA PHE A 283 12.48 -2.23 -8.15
C PHE A 283 11.94 -2.92 -9.40
N ARG A 284 12.55 -2.68 -10.56
CA ARG A 284 12.17 -3.35 -11.81
C ARG A 284 12.34 -4.86 -11.71
N GLU A 285 13.49 -5.33 -11.20
CA GLU A 285 13.77 -6.75 -11.02
C GLU A 285 12.74 -7.41 -10.07
N GLN A 286 12.36 -6.74 -8.99
CA GLN A 286 11.31 -7.21 -8.08
C GLN A 286 9.94 -7.29 -8.78
N CYS A 287 9.57 -6.28 -9.57
CA CYS A 287 8.32 -6.30 -10.33
C CYS A 287 8.30 -7.42 -11.38
N GLU A 288 9.42 -7.67 -12.08
CA GLU A 288 9.54 -8.79 -13.02
C GLU A 288 9.38 -10.14 -12.30
N LEU A 289 10.02 -10.31 -11.14
CA LEU A 289 9.92 -11.54 -10.35
C LEU A 289 8.47 -11.83 -9.90
N TYR A 290 7.71 -10.79 -9.54
CA TYR A 290 6.34 -10.89 -9.04
C TYR A 290 5.26 -10.72 -10.13
N ARG A 291 5.67 -10.50 -11.39
CA ARG A 291 4.79 -10.10 -12.48
C ARG A 291 3.58 -11.03 -12.63
N ASP A 292 3.81 -12.32 -12.76
CA ASP A 292 2.73 -13.29 -12.99
C ASP A 292 1.77 -13.39 -11.79
N LYS A 293 2.29 -13.27 -10.56
CA LYS A 293 1.46 -13.16 -9.36
C LYS A 293 0.58 -11.91 -9.38
N MET A 294 1.14 -10.76 -9.77
CA MET A 294 0.40 -9.50 -9.81
C MET A 294 -0.68 -9.50 -10.88
N LEU A 295 -0.39 -10.05 -12.06
CA LEU A 295 -1.40 -10.22 -13.14
C LEU A 295 -2.53 -11.17 -12.73
N ALA A 296 -2.22 -12.24 -12.01
CA ALA A 296 -3.24 -13.15 -11.52
C ALA A 296 -4.22 -12.50 -10.51
N LEU A 297 -3.82 -11.41 -9.84
CA LEU A 297 -4.73 -10.67 -8.96
C LEU A 297 -5.95 -10.09 -9.69
N ASP A 298 -5.87 -9.90 -11.02
CA ASP A 298 -6.99 -9.41 -11.83
C ASP A 298 -8.16 -10.37 -11.86
N GLU A 299 -7.92 -11.63 -11.55
CA GLU A 299 -8.94 -12.67 -11.49
C GLU A 299 -9.60 -12.79 -10.10
N MET A 300 -9.14 -12.06 -9.08
CA MET A 300 -9.83 -12.01 -7.80
C MET A 300 -11.17 -11.27 -7.96
N GLU A 301 -12.22 -11.83 -7.37
CA GLU A 301 -13.58 -11.35 -7.60
C GLU A 301 -14.42 -11.36 -6.33
N ILE A 302 -15.12 -10.25 -6.10
CA ILE A 302 -16.19 -10.13 -5.11
C ILE A 302 -17.44 -9.55 -5.79
N ASP A 303 -18.59 -10.12 -5.49
CA ASP A 303 -19.90 -9.64 -5.95
C ASP A 303 -20.32 -8.41 -5.13
N LEU A 304 -20.44 -7.26 -5.80
CA LEU A 304 -20.80 -5.99 -5.18
C LEU A 304 -22.32 -5.73 -5.19
N ASP A 305 -23.10 -6.45 -6.01
CA ASP A 305 -24.50 -6.12 -6.27
C ASP A 305 -25.45 -6.50 -5.13
N HIS A 306 -25.02 -7.38 -4.22
CA HIS A 306 -25.86 -7.94 -3.16
C HIS A 306 -25.54 -7.38 -1.76
N ASN A 307 -24.59 -6.49 -1.64
CA ASN A 307 -24.21 -5.92 -0.35
C ASN A 307 -24.37 -4.39 -0.37
N GLU A 308 -25.43 -3.87 0.26
CA GLU A 308 -25.69 -2.44 0.38
C GLU A 308 -24.50 -1.66 0.98
N ALA A 309 -23.72 -2.29 1.85
CA ALA A 309 -22.54 -1.68 2.44
C ALA A 309 -21.38 -1.48 1.44
N TYR A 310 -21.38 -2.21 0.32
CA TYR A 310 -20.33 -2.16 -0.70
C TYR A 310 -20.86 -1.74 -2.07
N SER A 311 -22.17 -1.49 -2.20
CA SER A 311 -22.70 -0.94 -3.45
C SER A 311 -21.90 0.31 -3.86
N ARG A 312 -21.77 0.57 -5.16
CA ARG A 312 -21.05 1.76 -5.66
C ARG A 312 -21.52 3.04 -4.98
N HIS A 313 -22.80 3.11 -4.58
CA HIS A 313 -23.37 4.23 -3.84
C HIS A 313 -22.88 4.27 -2.39
N ALA A 314 -22.90 3.17 -1.62
CA ALA A 314 -22.46 3.18 -0.22
C ALA A 314 -20.96 3.52 -0.06
N MET A 315 -20.12 3.12 -1.00
CA MET A 315 -18.72 3.57 -0.99
C MET A 315 -18.56 5.05 -1.35
N LEU A 316 -19.53 5.66 -2.04
CA LEU A 316 -19.58 7.11 -2.33
C LEU A 316 -20.28 7.88 -1.21
N ASP A 317 -21.35 7.33 -0.62
CA ASP A 317 -22.21 7.98 0.39
C ASP A 317 -21.58 8.04 1.79
N ASP A 318 -20.74 7.09 2.19
CA ASP A 318 -19.89 7.19 3.40
C ASP A 318 -18.93 8.41 3.35
N ILE A 319 -18.77 9.00 2.18
CA ILE A 319 -18.01 10.24 1.99
C ILE A 319 -18.84 11.45 2.42
N GLU A 320 -20.17 11.42 2.26
CA GLU A 320 -21.07 12.51 2.66
C GLU A 320 -21.43 12.45 4.15
N GLY A 321 -21.53 11.24 4.73
CA GLY A 321 -21.87 11.04 6.15
C GLY A 321 -20.77 11.38 7.16
N GLY A 322 -19.49 11.39 6.74
CA GLY A 322 -18.36 11.71 7.64
C GLY A 322 -18.19 13.20 7.97
N ALA A 323 -18.87 14.11 7.24
CA ALA A 323 -18.81 15.56 7.47
C ALA A 323 -19.96 16.09 8.35
N VAL A 324 -20.97 15.26 8.62
CA VAL A 324 -22.08 15.63 9.54
C VAL A 324 -21.75 15.03 10.90
N GLY A 325 -20.98 15.77 11.68
CA GLY A 325 -20.84 15.51 13.11
C GLY A 325 -22.23 15.47 13.73
N SER A 326 -22.61 14.34 14.28
CA SER A 326 -23.79 14.17 15.11
C SER A 326 -23.66 15.08 16.34
N PHE A 327 -24.13 16.31 16.23
CA PHE A 327 -24.53 17.10 17.38
C PHE A 327 -25.87 16.53 17.89
N ARG A 328 -25.82 15.41 18.59
CA ARG A 328 -26.89 15.11 19.52
C ARG A 328 -26.78 16.13 20.65
N LYS A 329 -27.71 17.10 20.68
CA LYS A 329 -28.02 17.89 21.86
C LYS A 329 -28.16 16.95 23.06
N LEU A 330 -27.27 17.08 24.03
CA LEU A 330 -27.53 16.64 25.39
C LEU A 330 -28.52 17.65 25.98
N ASP A 331 -29.79 17.29 26.04
CA ASP A 331 -30.74 17.95 26.91
C ASP A 331 -30.36 17.54 28.34
N LEU A 332 -29.84 18.49 29.08
CA LEU A 332 -29.67 18.41 30.54
C LEU A 332 -30.99 18.88 31.15
N ASP A 333 -31.73 17.97 31.73
CA ASP A 333 -32.69 18.21 32.84
C ASP A 333 -32.04 17.80 34.16
#